data_ce391b6ca8627293129cb7d257435c4a
#
_entry.id   ce391b6ca8627293129cb7d257435c4a
#
_cell.length_a   1.000
_cell.length_b   1.000
_cell.length_c   1.000
_cell.angle_alpha   90.00
_cell.angle_beta   90.00
_cell.angle_gamma   90.00
#
_symmetry.space_group_name_H-M   'P 1'
#
loop_
_entity.id
_entity.type
_entity.pdbx_description
1 polymer ?
#
loop_
_entity_poly.entity_id
_entity_poly.type
_entity_poly.pdbx_seq_one_letter_code
_entity_poly.pdbx_strand_id
1 'polypeptide(L)'
;MINKEDANILIVDDIEDNRYTLERRLKRDGYTNIFLAEGGKTAIEMASENKFDLILLDLMMPDMSGLEVLKHLKGDPLQRSIPVIMVTASDEVETAAECIINGADDFITKPFNGTLLKARVGASLEKLSLIHISEPTRQLCI
;
A
#
# COMPACT_ATOMS: atom_id res chain seq x y z
N MET A 1 -3.98 17.65 -3.93
CA MET A 1 -4.58 16.33 -4.20
C MET A 1 -3.83 15.65 -5.33
N ILE A 2 -3.51 14.38 -5.17
CA ILE A 2 -2.83 13.61 -6.21
C ILE A 2 -3.85 13.16 -7.26
N ASN A 3 -3.57 13.45 -8.52
CA ASN A 3 -4.40 12.93 -9.61
C ASN A 3 -4.17 11.44 -9.76
N LYS A 4 -5.22 10.71 -10.10
CA LYS A 4 -5.12 9.26 -10.29
C LYS A 4 -4.06 8.88 -11.33
N GLU A 5 -3.95 9.68 -12.38
CA GLU A 5 -2.97 9.45 -13.46
C GLU A 5 -1.53 9.64 -12.98
N ASP A 6 -1.32 10.41 -11.93
CA ASP A 6 0.02 10.72 -11.41
C ASP A 6 0.41 9.86 -10.21
N ALA A 7 -0.55 9.17 -9.60
CA ALA A 7 -0.28 8.35 -8.42
C ALA A 7 0.50 7.09 -8.82
N ASN A 8 1.64 6.88 -8.19
CA ASN A 8 2.45 5.69 -8.39
C ASN A 8 2.08 4.65 -7.35
N ILE A 9 1.52 3.55 -7.79
CA ILE A 9 1.05 2.49 -6.90
C ILE A 9 1.84 1.21 -7.14
N LEU A 10 2.39 0.64 -6.08
CA LEU A 10 3.10 -0.62 -6.14
C LEU A 10 2.21 -1.74 -5.59
N ILE A 11 2.07 -2.81 -6.36
CA ILE A 11 1.36 -4.02 -5.94
C ILE A 11 2.39 -5.11 -5.68
N VAL A 12 2.39 -5.65 -4.48
CA VAL A 12 3.32 -6.70 -4.06
C VAL A 12 2.54 -7.97 -3.74
N ASP A 13 2.71 -9.00 -4.54
CA ASP A 13 2.07 -10.30 -4.35
C ASP A 13 2.88 -11.33 -5.13
N ASP A 14 3.08 -12.50 -4.55
CA ASP A 14 3.86 -13.56 -5.21
C ASP A 14 3.06 -14.31 -6.28
N ILE A 15 1.74 -14.15 -6.30
CA ILE A 15 0.87 -14.83 -7.25
C ILE A 15 0.50 -13.88 -8.39
N GLU A 16 0.86 -14.29 -9.61
CA GLU A 16 0.63 -13.47 -10.80
C GLU A 16 -0.85 -13.10 -10.99
N ASP A 17 -1.75 -14.05 -10.78
CA ASP A 17 -3.19 -13.81 -10.93
C ASP A 17 -3.69 -12.72 -9.98
N ASN A 18 -3.16 -12.68 -8.77
CA ASN A 18 -3.53 -11.65 -7.80
C ASN A 18 -3.00 -10.29 -8.24
N ARG A 19 -1.76 -10.23 -8.71
CA ARG A 19 -1.19 -8.98 -9.22
C ARG A 19 -2.01 -8.47 -10.40
N TYR A 20 -2.35 -9.34 -11.32
CA TYR A 20 -3.13 -8.99 -12.51
C TYR A 20 -4.52 -8.47 -12.13
N THR A 21 -5.17 -9.15 -11.21
CA THR A 21 -6.52 -8.76 -10.77
C THR A 21 -6.53 -7.37 -10.12
N LEU A 22 -5.56 -7.12 -9.24
CA LEU A 22 -5.43 -5.81 -8.59
C LEU A 22 -5.07 -4.72 -9.60
N GLU A 23 -4.11 -4.99 -10.46
CA GLU A 23 -3.69 -4.03 -11.49
C GLU A 23 -4.86 -3.64 -12.38
N ARG A 24 -5.58 -4.64 -12.86
CA ARG A 24 -6.72 -4.43 -13.75
C ARG A 24 -7.80 -3.59 -13.07
N ARG A 25 -8.06 -3.89 -11.80
CA ARG A 25 -9.07 -3.15 -11.04
C ARG A 25 -8.67 -1.70 -10.83
N LEU A 26 -7.42 -1.46 -10.48
CA LEU A 26 -6.94 -0.10 -10.29
C LEU A 26 -6.96 0.70 -11.59
N LYS A 27 -6.57 0.09 -12.69
CA LYS A 27 -6.64 0.75 -14.00
C LYS A 27 -8.08 1.11 -14.36
N ARG A 28 -9.00 0.23 -14.07
CA ARG A 28 -10.42 0.47 -14.29
C ARG A 28 -10.92 1.66 -13.46
N ASP A 29 -10.36 1.83 -12.28
CA ASP A 29 -10.72 2.93 -11.38
C ASP A 29 -10.01 4.25 -11.75
N GLY A 30 -9.15 4.25 -12.77
CA GLY A 30 -8.52 5.46 -13.29
C GLY A 30 -7.05 5.62 -12.97
N TYR A 31 -6.44 4.69 -12.25
CA TYR A 31 -5.01 4.73 -11.94
C TYR A 31 -4.21 4.15 -13.11
N THR A 32 -3.16 4.84 -13.54
CA THR A 32 -2.40 4.44 -14.72
C THR A 32 -0.97 4.03 -14.41
N ASN A 33 -0.38 4.54 -13.35
CA ASN A 33 1.01 4.24 -12.99
C ASN A 33 1.08 3.11 -11.96
N ILE A 34 0.93 1.89 -12.44
CA ILE A 34 0.90 0.69 -11.59
C ILE A 34 2.20 -0.07 -11.78
N PHE A 35 2.86 -0.40 -10.68
CA PHE A 35 4.09 -1.17 -10.63
C PHE A 35 3.83 -2.49 -9.91
N LEU A 36 4.50 -3.55 -10.33
CA LEU A 36 4.28 -4.89 -9.81
C LEU A 36 5.58 -5.46 -9.24
N ALA A 37 5.50 -6.08 -8.08
CA ALA A 37 6.62 -6.81 -7.47
C ALA A 37 6.16 -8.22 -7.10
N GLU A 38 7.01 -9.20 -7.38
CA GLU A 38 6.70 -10.61 -7.17
C GLU A 38 6.96 -11.10 -5.75
N GLY A 39 7.63 -10.30 -4.94
CA GLY A 39 7.98 -10.68 -3.58
C GLY A 39 8.53 -9.52 -2.80
N GLY A 40 8.86 -9.79 -1.54
CA GLY A 40 9.28 -8.74 -0.61
C GLY A 40 10.60 -8.09 -0.99
N LYS A 41 11.57 -8.88 -1.41
CA LYS A 41 12.88 -8.33 -1.79
C LYS A 41 12.77 -7.38 -2.96
N THR A 42 12.04 -7.79 -4.00
CA THR A 42 11.81 -6.94 -5.18
C THR A 42 11.08 -5.67 -4.78
N ALA A 43 10.09 -5.78 -3.89
CA ALA A 43 9.34 -4.62 -3.42
C ALA A 43 10.25 -3.62 -2.72
N ILE A 44 11.14 -4.09 -1.86
CA ILE A 44 12.07 -3.23 -1.13
C ILE A 44 13.03 -2.53 -2.10
N GLU A 45 13.56 -3.26 -3.07
CA GLU A 45 14.42 -2.68 -4.10
C GLU A 45 13.71 -1.60 -4.90
N MET A 46 12.49 -1.89 -5.34
CA MET A 46 11.70 -0.94 -6.11
C MET A 46 11.38 0.30 -5.30
N ALA A 47 11.06 0.13 -4.01
CA ALA A 47 10.75 1.26 -3.14
C ALA A 47 11.97 2.14 -2.88
N SER A 48 13.17 1.58 -2.94
CA SER A 48 14.40 2.36 -2.79
C SER A 48 14.75 3.15 -4.04
N GLU A 49 14.31 2.70 -5.20
CA GLU A 49 14.64 3.32 -6.49
C GLU A 49 13.55 4.26 -7.02
N ASN A 50 12.32 4.10 -6.54
CA ASN A 50 11.17 4.84 -7.04
C ASN A 50 10.39 5.44 -5.88
N LYS A 51 9.67 6.51 -6.18
CA LYS A 51 8.80 7.15 -5.20
C LYS A 51 7.37 6.64 -5.42
N PHE A 52 6.84 5.93 -4.45
CA PHE A 52 5.47 5.42 -4.51
C PHE A 52 4.55 6.25 -3.62
N ASP A 53 3.32 6.39 -4.05
CA ASP A 53 2.27 7.09 -3.30
C ASP A 53 1.42 6.12 -2.49
N LEU A 54 1.47 4.83 -2.83
CA LEU A 54 0.72 3.79 -2.14
C LEU A 54 1.35 2.44 -2.46
N ILE A 55 1.37 1.56 -1.47
CA ILE A 55 1.80 0.17 -1.64
C ILE A 55 0.68 -0.76 -1.20
N LEU A 56 0.27 -1.66 -2.09
CA LEU A 56 -0.63 -2.77 -1.75
C LEU A 56 0.25 -3.99 -1.52
N LEU A 57 0.25 -4.51 -0.31
CA LEU A 57 1.24 -5.48 0.13
C LEU A 57 0.59 -6.76 0.63
N ASP A 58 0.84 -7.86 -0.05
CA ASP A 58 0.36 -9.17 0.38
C ASP A 58 1.06 -9.59 1.67
N LEU A 59 0.30 -10.19 2.57
CA LEU A 59 0.83 -10.58 3.88
C LEU A 59 1.69 -11.84 3.81
N MET A 60 1.26 -12.83 3.06
CA MET A 60 1.94 -14.13 3.02
C MET A 60 2.65 -14.35 1.70
N MET A 61 3.97 -14.30 1.74
CA MET A 61 4.82 -14.53 0.57
C MET A 61 5.98 -15.45 0.96
N PRO A 62 6.48 -16.31 0.03
CA PRO A 62 7.48 -17.30 0.40
C PRO A 62 8.87 -16.73 0.73
N ASP A 63 9.28 -15.64 0.11
CA ASP A 63 10.62 -15.10 0.35
C ASP A 63 10.70 -14.23 1.61
N MET A 64 9.65 -13.48 1.89
CA MET A 64 9.62 -12.54 2.99
C MET A 64 8.15 -12.20 3.26
N SER A 65 7.73 -12.25 4.52
CA SER A 65 6.34 -11.92 4.84
C SER A 65 6.05 -10.44 4.61
N GLY A 66 4.78 -10.10 4.38
CA GLY A 66 4.38 -8.71 4.25
C GLY A 66 4.68 -7.90 5.50
N LEU A 67 4.58 -8.50 6.68
CA LEU A 67 4.94 -7.83 7.92
C LEU A 67 6.42 -7.43 7.94
N GLU A 68 7.30 -8.31 7.47
CA GLU A 68 8.74 -7.99 7.39
C GLU A 68 9.00 -6.85 6.41
N VAL A 69 8.35 -6.87 5.26
CA VAL A 69 8.46 -5.77 4.28
C VAL A 69 7.97 -4.47 4.90
N LEU A 70 6.84 -4.52 5.59
CA LEU A 70 6.28 -3.34 6.26
C LEU A 70 7.26 -2.76 7.28
N LYS A 71 7.85 -3.61 8.11
CA LYS A 71 8.82 -3.16 9.11
C LYS A 71 10.03 -2.52 8.46
N HIS A 72 10.48 -3.08 7.35
CA HIS A 72 11.61 -2.51 6.61
C HIS A 72 11.26 -1.12 6.08
N LEU A 73 10.09 -0.97 5.47
CA LEU A 73 9.65 0.31 4.92
C LEU A 73 9.48 1.35 6.04
N LYS A 74 8.87 0.96 7.14
CA LYS A 74 8.63 1.90 8.24
C LYS A 74 9.89 2.25 9.02
N GLY A 75 10.93 1.43 8.89
CA GLY A 75 12.24 1.72 9.46
C GLY A 75 13.10 2.66 8.61
N ASP A 76 12.72 2.92 7.38
CA ASP A 76 13.48 3.80 6.48
C ASP A 76 12.91 5.21 6.52
N PRO A 77 13.71 6.23 6.86
CA PRO A 77 13.23 7.62 6.93
C PRO A 77 12.60 8.14 5.64
N LEU A 78 13.02 7.63 4.48
CA LEU A 78 12.51 8.08 3.19
C LEU A 78 11.23 7.34 2.78
N GLN A 79 10.99 6.16 3.33
CA GLN A 79 9.89 5.29 2.91
C GLN A 79 8.75 5.18 3.91
N ARG A 80 9.01 5.52 5.17
CA ARG A 80 8.02 5.30 6.25
C ARG A 80 6.74 6.11 6.11
N SER A 81 6.75 7.16 5.30
CA SER A 81 5.55 7.96 5.07
C SER A 81 4.65 7.41 3.96
N ILE A 82 5.11 6.41 3.21
CA ILE A 82 4.31 5.82 2.15
C ILE A 82 3.15 5.03 2.77
N PRO A 83 1.89 5.33 2.40
CA PRO A 83 0.76 4.54 2.88
C PRO A 83 0.86 3.09 2.41
N VAL A 84 0.55 2.16 3.29
CA VAL A 84 0.57 0.73 2.97
C VAL A 84 -0.77 0.11 3.34
N ILE A 85 -1.41 -0.54 2.36
CA ILE A 85 -2.61 -1.33 2.59
C ILE A 85 -2.22 -2.80 2.50
N MET A 86 -2.46 -3.53 3.58
CA MET A 86 -2.18 -4.96 3.60
C MET A 86 -3.28 -5.73 2.87
N VAL A 87 -2.90 -6.77 2.14
CA VAL A 87 -3.86 -7.65 1.47
C VAL A 87 -3.74 -9.02 2.12
N THR A 88 -4.82 -9.48 2.75
CA THR A 88 -4.77 -10.66 3.61
C THR A 88 -5.86 -11.66 3.28
N ALA A 89 -5.62 -12.93 3.63
CA ALA A 89 -6.70 -13.92 3.64
C ALA A 89 -7.60 -13.67 4.85
N SER A 90 -8.85 -14.11 4.78
CA SER A 90 -9.82 -13.84 5.84
C SER A 90 -9.45 -14.49 7.18
N ASP A 91 -8.64 -15.54 7.17
CA ASP A 91 -8.19 -16.22 8.38
C ASP A 91 -6.92 -15.60 8.99
N GLU A 92 -6.41 -14.52 8.40
CA GLU A 92 -5.19 -13.86 8.85
C GLU A 92 -5.46 -12.51 9.53
N VAL A 93 -6.64 -12.34 10.10
CA VAL A 93 -7.06 -11.05 10.66
C VAL A 93 -6.17 -10.61 11.83
N GLU A 94 -5.73 -11.56 12.66
CA GLU A 94 -4.85 -11.22 13.79
C GLU A 94 -3.50 -10.69 13.32
N THR A 95 -2.94 -11.29 12.28
CA THR A 95 -1.68 -10.83 11.70
C THR A 95 -1.88 -9.47 11.00
N ALA A 96 -3.04 -9.27 10.38
CA ALA A 96 -3.37 -7.97 9.80
C ALA A 96 -3.42 -6.88 10.87
N ALA A 97 -3.99 -7.19 12.04
CA ALA A 97 -4.02 -6.25 13.16
C ALA A 97 -2.61 -5.91 13.62
N GLU A 98 -1.72 -6.89 13.67
CA GLU A 98 -0.31 -6.65 13.99
C GLU A 98 0.34 -5.72 12.98
N CYS A 99 0.00 -5.86 11.70
CA CYS A 99 0.50 -4.95 10.67
C CYS A 99 0.03 -3.51 10.91
N ILE A 100 -1.23 -3.33 11.30
CA ILE A 100 -1.73 -1.99 11.63
C ILE A 100 -0.92 -1.38 12.77
N ILE A 101 -0.65 -2.16 13.81
CA ILE A 101 0.17 -1.70 14.94
C ILE A 101 1.57 -1.29 14.47
N ASN A 102 2.11 -1.96 13.46
CA ASN A 102 3.43 -1.69 12.93
C ASN A 102 3.44 -0.60 11.84
N GLY A 103 2.33 0.06 11.59
CA GLY A 103 2.28 1.22 10.73
C GLY A 103 1.54 1.08 9.41
N ALA A 104 0.92 -0.07 9.14
CA ALA A 104 0.06 -0.19 7.97
C ALA A 104 -1.16 0.71 8.15
N ASP A 105 -1.61 1.32 7.06
CA ASP A 105 -2.75 2.25 7.12
C ASP A 105 -4.09 1.54 7.12
N ASP A 106 -4.16 0.38 6.49
CA ASP A 106 -5.40 -0.35 6.38
C ASP A 106 -5.13 -1.78 5.90
N PHE A 107 -6.18 -2.59 5.79
CA PHE A 107 -6.07 -3.90 5.18
C PHE A 107 -7.34 -4.24 4.39
N ILE A 108 -7.19 -5.17 3.44
CA ILE A 108 -8.27 -5.67 2.59
C ILE A 108 -8.16 -7.18 2.58
N THR A 109 -9.29 -7.86 2.71
CA THR A 109 -9.32 -9.33 2.68
C THR A 109 -9.53 -9.86 1.28
N LYS A 110 -8.96 -11.02 0.99
CA LYS A 110 -9.22 -11.77 -0.23
C LYS A 110 -10.44 -12.67 -0.01
N PRO A 111 -11.33 -12.82 -0.99
CA PRO A 111 -11.34 -12.18 -2.31
C PRO A 111 -11.71 -10.70 -2.21
N PHE A 112 -11.21 -9.91 -3.16
CA PHE A 112 -11.40 -8.46 -3.11
C PHE A 112 -12.82 -8.05 -3.40
N ASN A 113 -13.34 -7.15 -2.56
CA ASN A 113 -14.52 -6.38 -2.92
C ASN A 113 -14.03 -5.13 -3.66
N GLY A 114 -14.37 -5.01 -4.94
CA GLY A 114 -13.86 -3.92 -5.75
C GLY A 114 -14.27 -2.53 -5.27
N THR A 115 -15.47 -2.41 -4.73
CA THR A 115 -15.94 -1.14 -4.18
C THR A 115 -15.15 -0.75 -2.94
N LEU A 116 -14.87 -1.72 -2.07
CA LEU A 116 -14.09 -1.50 -0.88
C LEU A 116 -12.64 -1.16 -1.21
N LEU A 117 -12.04 -1.85 -2.18
CA LEU A 117 -10.69 -1.57 -2.64
C LEU A 117 -10.60 -0.14 -3.14
N LYS A 118 -11.53 0.27 -4.00
CA LYS A 118 -11.57 1.63 -4.53
C LYS A 118 -11.66 2.67 -3.42
N ALA A 119 -12.52 2.43 -2.43
CA ALA A 119 -12.72 3.35 -1.32
C ALA A 119 -11.45 3.48 -0.47
N ARG A 120 -10.81 2.36 -0.15
CA ARG A 120 -9.61 2.37 0.69
C ARG A 120 -8.40 2.96 -0.02
N VAL A 121 -8.22 2.66 -1.30
CA VAL A 121 -7.14 3.25 -2.08
C VAL A 121 -7.33 4.76 -2.18
N GLY A 122 -8.55 5.20 -2.49
CA GLY A 122 -8.86 6.62 -2.57
C GLY A 122 -8.64 7.33 -1.25
N ALA A 123 -9.08 6.72 -0.15
CA ALA A 123 -8.90 7.30 1.18
C ALA A 123 -7.41 7.40 1.57
N SER A 124 -6.61 6.40 1.25
CA SER A 124 -5.18 6.42 1.56
C SER A 124 -4.45 7.51 0.79
N LEU A 125 -4.77 7.69 -0.48
CA LEU A 125 -4.15 8.73 -1.30
C LEU A 125 -4.61 10.12 -0.88
N GLU A 126 -5.87 10.26 -0.54
CA GLU A 126 -6.42 11.52 -0.05
C GLU A 126 -5.86 11.87 1.33
N LYS A 127 -5.72 10.88 2.20
CA LYS A 127 -5.12 11.05 3.52
C LYS A 127 -3.70 11.59 3.44
N LEU A 128 -2.91 11.07 2.50
CA LEU A 128 -1.55 11.56 2.27
C LEU A 128 -1.59 13.04 1.86
N SER A 129 -2.49 13.40 0.97
CA SER A 129 -2.67 14.76 0.53
C SER A 129 -3.09 15.68 1.69
N LEU A 130 -4.01 15.22 2.52
CA LEU A 130 -4.48 15.98 3.67
C LEU A 130 -3.37 16.18 4.71
N ILE A 131 -2.57 15.17 4.96
CA ILE A 131 -1.43 15.28 5.87
C ILE A 131 -0.47 16.34 5.36
N HIS A 132 -0.20 16.33 4.07
CA HIS A 132 0.69 17.31 3.47
C HIS A 132 0.15 18.73 3.61
N ILE A 133 -1.14 18.91 3.38
CA ILE A 133 -1.79 20.21 3.48
C ILE A 133 -1.91 20.69 4.93
N SER A 134 -2.25 19.80 5.83
CA SER A 134 -2.55 20.16 7.22
C SER A 134 -1.31 20.29 8.10
N GLU A 135 -0.17 19.82 7.66
CA GLU A 135 1.04 19.83 8.46
C GLU A 135 1.40 21.21 9.02
N PRO A 136 1.44 22.26 8.20
CA PRO A 136 1.72 23.61 8.73
C PRO A 136 0.69 24.04 9.77
N THR A 137 -0.56 23.69 9.56
CA THR A 137 -1.64 24.05 10.49
C THR A 137 -1.44 23.37 11.85
N ARG A 138 -1.05 22.12 11.86
CA ARG A 138 -0.80 21.42 13.12
C ARG A 138 0.35 22.03 13.90
N GLN A 139 1.38 22.44 13.20
CA GLN A 139 2.52 23.09 13.83
C GLN A 139 2.10 24.41 14.47
N LEU A 140 1.21 25.12 13.84
CA LEU A 140 0.71 26.39 14.38
C LEU A 140 -0.17 26.18 15.61
N CYS A 141 -0.85 25.05 15.70
CA CYS A 141 -1.70 24.75 16.84
C CYS A 141 -0.91 24.37 18.10
N ILE A 142 0.32 24.01 17.95
CA ILE A 142 1.18 23.63 19.04
C ILE A 142 1.85 24.89 19.63
#